data_1a243d76f766ff3930e1285efc1e4810
#
_entry.id   1a243d76f766ff3930e1285efc1e4810
#
_cell.length_a   1.000
_cell.length_b   1.000
_cell.length_c   1.000
_cell.angle_alpha   90.00
_cell.angle_beta   90.00
_cell.angle_gamma   90.00
#
_symmetry.space_group_name_H-M   'P 1'
#
loop_
_entity.id
_entity.type
_entity.pdbx_description
1 polymer ?
#
loop_
_entity_poly.entity_id
_entity_poly.type
_entity_poly.pdbx_seq_one_letter_code
_entity_poly.pdbx_strand_id
1 'polypeptide(L)'
;MEPGYNAQIIPRIAGFCATLAISGYMGTSIKKRLDDKALKVEIELEKYKSLDKVKSNFILQVTHELRGPLAAVVGYHEMIARGITGPVEPKTTEVLARATRRTESLLTMIDEMIDYAYMQTDDKLRFGLSMITLREAIDANCDAQAGPAEAKGIRFEVKCAHGLAVRANRDLLNIILTNLLSNAVRYSPADSLVSIVAVREGREICLAVVDRGIGMSAEELGHIFEEFYRTRRAREVERDGTGLGLSIIKKTVDVLGGRILVTSEVNKGSTFTIYLPEGEADELQDSDH
;
A
#
# COMPACT_ATOMS: atom_id res chain seq x y z
N MET A 1 -68.16 -51.34 -15.64
CA MET A 1 -67.25 -50.18 -15.51
C MET A 1 -67.00 -49.98 -14.02
N GLU A 2 -65.75 -50.23 -13.58
CA GLU A 2 -65.46 -50.29 -12.13
C GLU A 2 -65.39 -48.87 -11.51
N PRO A 3 -66.17 -48.59 -10.46
CA PRO A 3 -66.17 -47.31 -9.77
C PRO A 3 -64.96 -47.06 -8.88
N GLY A 4 -64.03 -48.02 -8.79
CA GLY A 4 -62.88 -47.93 -7.86
C GLY A 4 -61.64 -47.19 -8.33
N TYR A 5 -61.47 -46.97 -9.64
CA TYR A 5 -60.24 -46.43 -10.21
C TYR A 5 -60.16 -44.91 -9.99
N ASN A 6 -61.25 -44.19 -10.04
CA ASN A 6 -61.28 -42.74 -9.86
C ASN A 6 -61.09 -42.28 -8.40
N ALA A 7 -61.47 -43.13 -7.43
CA ALA A 7 -61.37 -42.76 -6.01
C ALA A 7 -59.97 -42.68 -5.45
N GLN A 8 -59.01 -43.30 -6.09
CA GLN A 8 -57.55 -43.23 -5.68
C GLN A 8 -56.69 -42.24 -6.48
N ILE A 9 -57.06 -41.87 -7.70
CA ILE A 9 -56.33 -40.98 -8.55
C ILE A 9 -56.51 -39.53 -8.13
N ILE A 10 -57.68 -39.08 -7.80
CA ILE A 10 -57.98 -37.70 -7.41
C ILE A 10 -57.14 -37.23 -6.19
N PRO A 11 -57.04 -38.01 -5.07
CA PRO A 11 -56.25 -37.63 -3.91
C PRO A 11 -54.75 -37.57 -4.22
N ARG A 12 -54.22 -38.44 -5.11
CA ARG A 12 -52.81 -38.44 -5.52
C ARG A 12 -52.47 -37.22 -6.38
N ILE A 13 -53.32 -36.83 -7.30
CA ILE A 13 -53.14 -35.61 -8.12
C ILE A 13 -53.23 -34.37 -7.22
N ALA A 14 -54.20 -34.30 -6.30
CA ALA A 14 -54.30 -33.19 -5.36
C ALA A 14 -53.07 -33.06 -4.44
N GLY A 15 -52.54 -34.18 -3.94
CA GLY A 15 -51.33 -34.23 -3.16
C GLY A 15 -50.09 -33.75 -3.96
N PHE A 16 -49.98 -34.17 -5.22
CA PHE A 16 -48.87 -33.71 -6.09
C PHE A 16 -48.94 -32.21 -6.41
N CYS A 17 -50.14 -31.69 -6.72
CA CYS A 17 -50.36 -30.26 -6.92
C CYS A 17 -50.05 -29.43 -5.66
N ALA A 18 -50.44 -29.92 -4.47
CA ALA A 18 -50.13 -29.26 -3.21
C ALA A 18 -48.63 -29.22 -2.93
N THR A 19 -47.90 -30.32 -3.22
CA THR A 19 -46.42 -30.37 -3.05
C THR A 19 -45.69 -29.41 -4.01
N LEU A 20 -46.15 -29.31 -5.26
CA LEU A 20 -45.61 -28.35 -6.24
C LEU A 20 -45.90 -26.91 -5.84
N ALA A 21 -47.10 -26.61 -5.33
CA ALA A 21 -47.44 -25.27 -4.85
C ALA A 21 -46.61 -24.86 -3.62
N ILE A 22 -46.42 -25.77 -2.67
CA ILE A 22 -45.56 -25.53 -1.50
C ILE A 22 -44.10 -25.34 -1.91
N SER A 23 -43.57 -26.16 -2.82
CA SER A 23 -42.22 -26.02 -3.35
C SER A 23 -42.02 -24.68 -4.08
N GLY A 24 -42.98 -24.26 -4.91
CA GLY A 24 -42.97 -22.97 -5.59
C GLY A 24 -43.02 -21.79 -4.61
N TYR A 25 -43.90 -21.87 -3.59
CA TYR A 25 -44.01 -20.86 -2.54
C TYR A 25 -42.70 -20.77 -1.71
N MET A 26 -42.12 -21.91 -1.31
CA MET A 26 -40.84 -21.93 -0.62
C MET A 26 -39.72 -21.36 -1.48
N GLY A 27 -39.65 -21.70 -2.76
CA GLY A 27 -38.66 -21.17 -3.69
C GLY A 27 -38.73 -19.64 -3.82
N THR A 28 -39.95 -19.09 -3.99
CA THR A 28 -40.15 -17.63 -4.08
C THR A 28 -39.85 -16.92 -2.76
N SER A 29 -40.20 -17.52 -1.63
CA SER A 29 -39.93 -16.98 -0.28
C SER A 29 -38.44 -16.98 0.03
N ILE A 30 -37.70 -18.04 -0.33
CA ILE A 30 -36.24 -18.11 -0.17
C ILE A 30 -35.57 -17.09 -1.07
N LYS A 31 -35.97 -17.00 -2.35
CA LYS A 31 -35.43 -16.00 -3.28
C LYS A 31 -35.60 -14.59 -2.73
N LYS A 32 -36.82 -14.22 -2.29
CA LYS A 32 -37.08 -12.90 -1.70
C LYS A 32 -36.17 -12.60 -0.49
N ARG A 33 -36.00 -13.59 0.41
CA ARG A 33 -35.08 -13.41 1.57
C ARG A 33 -33.63 -13.26 1.18
N LEU A 34 -33.20 -13.92 0.11
CA LEU A 34 -31.83 -13.76 -0.43
C LEU A 34 -31.64 -12.37 -1.07
N ASP A 35 -32.63 -11.93 -1.85
CA ASP A 35 -32.62 -10.60 -2.47
C ASP A 35 -32.65 -9.50 -1.41
N ASP A 36 -33.47 -9.63 -0.35
CA ASP A 36 -33.49 -8.68 0.77
C ASP A 36 -32.15 -8.64 1.55
N LYS A 37 -31.50 -9.80 1.72
CA LYS A 37 -30.17 -9.85 2.34
C LYS A 37 -29.09 -9.24 1.45
N ALA A 38 -29.12 -9.55 0.16
CA ALA A 38 -28.17 -8.97 -0.81
C ALA A 38 -28.27 -7.43 -0.84
N LEU A 39 -29.51 -6.91 -0.89
CA LEU A 39 -29.73 -5.46 -0.84
C LEU A 39 -29.22 -4.82 0.45
N LYS A 40 -29.42 -5.46 1.61
CA LYS A 40 -28.88 -4.95 2.89
C LYS A 40 -27.37 -4.91 2.90
N VAL A 41 -26.70 -5.97 2.41
CA VAL A 41 -25.23 -6.02 2.31
C VAL A 41 -24.73 -4.93 1.37
N GLU A 42 -25.40 -4.70 0.25
CA GLU A 42 -25.05 -3.65 -0.71
C GLU A 42 -25.16 -2.24 -0.09
N ILE A 43 -26.26 -1.95 0.63
CA ILE A 43 -26.44 -0.68 1.35
C ILE A 43 -25.36 -0.48 2.44
N GLU A 44 -25.04 -1.53 3.21
CA GLU A 44 -23.97 -1.46 4.20
C GLU A 44 -22.60 -1.21 3.53
N LEU A 45 -22.32 -1.89 2.43
CA LEU A 45 -21.07 -1.70 1.66
C LEU A 45 -20.95 -0.26 1.13
N GLU A 46 -22.02 0.30 0.56
CA GLU A 46 -22.04 1.69 0.12
C GLU A 46 -21.82 2.68 1.28
N LYS A 47 -22.42 2.40 2.43
CA LYS A 47 -22.21 3.21 3.63
C LYS A 47 -20.74 3.15 4.10
N TYR A 48 -20.12 1.98 4.11
CA TYR A 48 -18.71 1.85 4.44
C TYR A 48 -17.82 2.61 3.44
N LYS A 49 -18.06 2.46 2.14
CA LYS A 49 -17.33 3.19 1.09
C LYS A 49 -17.48 4.71 1.23
N SER A 50 -18.68 5.21 1.56
CA SER A 50 -18.90 6.63 1.75
C SER A 50 -18.17 7.18 2.99
N LEU A 51 -18.13 6.43 4.09
CA LEU A 51 -17.38 6.78 5.28
C LEU A 51 -15.86 6.81 5.03
N ASP A 52 -15.33 5.83 4.32
CA ASP A 52 -13.91 5.79 3.96
C ASP A 52 -13.53 6.97 3.06
N LYS A 53 -14.39 7.35 2.11
CA LYS A 53 -14.18 8.52 1.27
C LYS A 53 -14.17 9.83 2.06
N VAL A 54 -15.11 9.99 3.02
CA VAL A 54 -15.14 11.17 3.90
C VAL A 54 -13.89 11.22 4.78
N LYS A 55 -13.47 10.09 5.36
CA LYS A 55 -12.25 9.95 6.15
C LYS A 55 -11.02 10.34 5.34
N SER A 56 -10.90 9.82 4.11
CA SER A 56 -9.77 10.10 3.22
C SER A 56 -9.70 11.57 2.82
N ASN A 57 -10.83 12.17 2.44
CA ASN A 57 -10.89 13.59 2.10
C ASN A 57 -10.53 14.48 3.29
N PHE A 58 -10.99 14.13 4.49
CA PHE A 58 -10.63 14.85 5.71
C PHE A 58 -9.12 14.77 5.99
N ILE A 59 -8.52 13.57 5.87
CA ILE A 59 -7.08 13.38 6.01
C ILE A 59 -6.33 14.25 4.98
N LEU A 60 -6.71 14.20 3.71
CA LEU A 60 -6.10 15.01 2.65
C LEU A 60 -6.16 16.51 2.95
N GLN A 61 -7.31 17.01 3.37
CA GLN A 61 -7.48 18.44 3.69
C GLN A 61 -6.59 18.85 4.86
N VAL A 62 -6.66 18.13 5.99
CA VAL A 62 -5.90 18.46 7.19
C VAL A 62 -4.39 18.36 6.95
N THR A 63 -3.93 17.33 6.25
CA THR A 63 -2.50 17.14 5.96
C THR A 63 -1.98 18.24 5.02
N HIS A 64 -2.79 18.67 4.04
CA HIS A 64 -2.42 19.79 3.17
C HIS A 64 -2.31 21.12 3.94
N GLU A 65 -3.22 21.36 4.87
CA GLU A 65 -3.20 22.55 5.71
C GLU A 65 -2.04 22.55 6.74
N LEU A 66 -1.59 21.37 7.19
CA LEU A 66 -0.47 21.25 8.13
C LEU A 66 0.90 21.33 7.46
N ARG A 67 1.03 20.92 6.19
CA ARG A 67 2.31 20.88 5.47
C ARG A 67 2.93 22.28 5.32
N GLY A 68 2.14 23.28 4.96
CA GLY A 68 2.59 24.65 4.77
C GLY A 68 3.24 25.27 6.02
N PRO A 69 2.54 25.32 7.18
CA PRO A 69 3.13 25.88 8.40
C PRO A 69 4.34 25.10 8.91
N LEU A 70 4.38 23.77 8.79
CA LEU A 70 5.55 23.00 9.19
C LEU A 70 6.76 23.25 8.28
N ALA A 71 6.56 23.36 6.98
CA ALA A 71 7.63 23.76 6.04
C ALA A 71 8.20 25.16 6.37
N ALA A 72 7.32 26.11 6.74
CA ALA A 72 7.75 27.42 7.19
C ALA A 72 8.60 27.35 8.48
N VAL A 73 8.23 26.48 9.43
CA VAL A 73 9.03 26.26 10.66
C VAL A 73 10.41 25.74 10.32
N VAL A 74 10.56 24.77 9.41
CA VAL A 74 11.86 24.28 8.93
C VAL A 74 12.67 25.44 8.33
N GLY A 75 12.05 26.26 7.47
CA GLY A 75 12.69 27.43 6.88
C GLY A 75 13.19 28.44 7.93
N TYR A 76 12.42 28.70 8.98
CA TYR A 76 12.85 29.55 10.09
C TYR A 76 14.02 28.96 10.87
N HIS A 77 14.00 27.67 11.14
CA HIS A 77 15.12 26.99 11.79
C HIS A 77 16.41 27.09 10.97
N GLU A 78 16.32 26.90 9.65
CA GLU A 78 17.47 27.06 8.74
C GLU A 78 17.99 28.48 8.71
N MET A 79 17.13 29.50 8.62
CA MET A 79 17.53 30.91 8.64
C MET A 79 18.32 31.25 9.92
N ILE A 80 17.83 30.78 11.07
CA ILE A 80 18.50 30.98 12.36
C ILE A 80 19.85 30.22 12.37
N ALA A 81 19.85 28.93 11.96
CA ALA A 81 21.06 28.10 11.96
C ALA A 81 22.17 28.65 11.03
N ARG A 82 21.80 29.28 9.91
CA ARG A 82 22.71 29.98 8.98
C ARG A 82 23.18 31.35 9.47
N GLY A 83 22.73 31.80 10.65
CA GLY A 83 23.11 33.09 11.22
C GLY A 83 22.50 34.32 10.53
N ILE A 84 21.46 34.15 9.69
CA ILE A 84 20.79 35.27 8.99
C ILE A 84 20.15 36.25 10.00
N THR A 85 19.73 35.74 11.15
CA THR A 85 19.13 36.51 12.24
C THR A 85 20.13 37.03 13.27
N GLY A 86 21.44 36.78 13.05
CA GLY A 86 22.52 37.10 13.96
C GLY A 86 23.32 35.87 14.39
N PRO A 87 24.42 36.04 15.11
CA PRO A 87 25.25 34.93 15.56
C PRO A 87 24.51 34.03 16.54
N VAL A 88 24.62 32.71 16.36
CA VAL A 88 23.94 31.71 17.20
C VAL A 88 24.97 30.94 18.02
N GLU A 89 24.72 30.77 19.31
CA GLU A 89 25.58 29.96 20.17
C GLU A 89 25.53 28.46 19.76
N PRO A 90 26.66 27.74 19.88
CA PRO A 90 26.73 26.30 19.52
C PRO A 90 25.63 25.44 20.16
N LYS A 91 25.29 25.72 21.42
CA LYS A 91 24.22 25.02 22.14
C LYS A 91 22.83 25.26 21.53
N THR A 92 22.57 26.47 21.08
CA THR A 92 21.32 26.82 20.37
C THR A 92 21.25 26.15 19.00
N THR A 93 22.36 26.09 18.27
CA THR A 93 22.47 25.36 16.99
C THR A 93 22.12 23.87 17.16
N GLU A 94 22.60 23.24 18.23
CA GLU A 94 22.27 21.84 18.52
C GLU A 94 20.77 21.63 18.80
N VAL A 95 20.14 22.55 19.55
CA VAL A 95 18.70 22.50 19.84
C VAL A 95 17.89 22.71 18.55
N LEU A 96 18.28 23.67 17.72
CA LEU A 96 17.66 23.91 16.41
C LEU A 96 17.76 22.69 15.49
N ALA A 97 18.94 22.06 15.42
CA ALA A 97 19.12 20.84 14.62
C ALA A 97 18.19 19.69 15.09
N ARG A 98 17.94 19.57 16.40
CA ARG A 98 16.98 18.59 16.94
C ARG A 98 15.54 18.97 16.60
N ALA A 99 15.19 20.27 16.67
CA ALA A 99 13.87 20.76 16.33
C ALA A 99 13.57 20.56 14.83
N THR A 100 14.55 20.87 13.95
CA THR A 100 14.45 20.66 12.51
C THR A 100 14.18 19.20 12.18
N ARG A 101 15.00 18.27 12.69
CA ARG A 101 14.78 16.84 12.50
C ARG A 101 13.39 16.38 12.94
N ARG A 102 12.87 16.92 14.04
CA ARG A 102 11.54 16.60 14.55
C ARG A 102 10.45 17.11 13.61
N THR A 103 10.61 18.32 13.07
CA THR A 103 9.66 18.91 12.11
C THR A 103 9.69 18.18 10.75
N GLU A 104 10.87 17.81 10.28
CA GLU A 104 11.03 16.98 9.07
C GLU A 104 10.37 15.61 9.23
N SER A 105 10.50 14.98 10.41
CA SER A 105 9.80 13.73 10.71
C SER A 105 8.28 13.88 10.69
N LEU A 106 7.73 15.02 11.16
CA LEU A 106 6.29 15.33 11.05
C LEU A 106 5.86 15.54 9.60
N LEU A 107 6.67 16.19 8.77
CA LEU A 107 6.40 16.35 7.33
C LEU A 107 6.36 14.98 6.64
N THR A 108 7.30 14.09 6.94
CA THR A 108 7.29 12.71 6.41
C THR A 108 6.01 11.97 6.82
N MET A 109 5.55 12.12 8.08
CA MET A 109 4.28 11.55 8.52
C MET A 109 3.09 12.08 7.73
N ILE A 110 3.07 13.37 7.45
CA ILE A 110 2.03 14.02 6.65
C ILE A 110 2.02 13.47 5.23
N ASP A 111 3.19 13.31 4.61
CA ASP A 111 3.31 12.74 3.26
C ASP A 111 2.82 11.28 3.22
N GLU A 112 3.18 10.45 4.20
CA GLU A 112 2.66 9.08 4.33
C GLU A 112 1.12 9.05 4.53
N MET A 113 0.55 10.00 5.27
CA MET A 113 -0.91 10.13 5.44
C MET A 113 -1.61 10.55 4.14
N ILE A 114 -0.98 11.42 3.34
CA ILE A 114 -1.47 11.81 2.02
C ILE A 114 -1.47 10.60 1.09
N ASP A 115 -0.37 9.86 1.00
CA ASP A 115 -0.26 8.65 0.18
C ASP A 115 -1.31 7.62 0.59
N TYR A 116 -1.48 7.41 1.91
CA TYR A 116 -2.51 6.52 2.44
C TYR A 116 -3.93 6.95 2.03
N ALA A 117 -4.26 8.23 2.15
CA ALA A 117 -5.58 8.75 1.80
C ALA A 117 -5.86 8.65 0.30
N TYR A 118 -4.85 8.88 -0.56
CA TYR A 118 -4.97 8.66 -2.01
C TYR A 118 -5.24 7.20 -2.35
N MET A 119 -4.63 6.23 -1.64
CA MET A 119 -4.86 4.81 -1.87
C MET A 119 -6.24 4.32 -1.40
N GLN A 120 -6.93 5.07 -0.54
CA GLN A 120 -8.29 4.75 -0.08
C GLN A 120 -9.37 5.22 -1.06
N THR A 121 -9.06 6.12 -1.99
CA THR A 121 -10.03 6.57 -2.98
C THR A 121 -10.20 5.51 -4.08
N ASP A 122 -11.45 5.12 -4.37
CA ASP A 122 -11.82 4.10 -5.39
C ASP A 122 -11.48 4.55 -6.84
N ASP A 123 -10.82 5.67 -7.00
CA ASP A 123 -10.56 6.34 -8.26
C ASP A 123 -9.33 5.72 -8.99
N LYS A 124 -9.37 4.37 -9.16
CA LYS A 124 -8.35 3.62 -9.93
C LYS A 124 -8.16 4.18 -11.34
N LEU A 125 -9.17 4.87 -11.89
CA LEU A 125 -9.16 5.49 -13.22
C LEU A 125 -8.33 6.79 -13.28
N ARG A 126 -7.95 7.39 -12.16
CA ARG A 126 -7.10 8.61 -12.14
C ARG A 126 -5.63 8.34 -12.42
N PHE A 127 -5.19 7.10 -12.22
CA PHE A 127 -3.80 6.74 -12.44
C PHE A 127 -3.61 6.29 -13.88
N GLY A 128 -3.27 7.22 -14.76
CA GLY A 128 -2.82 6.88 -16.11
C GLY A 128 -1.69 5.85 -16.03
N LEU A 129 -1.88 4.68 -16.63
CA LEU A 129 -0.83 3.65 -16.69
C LEU A 129 0.04 3.91 -17.91
N SER A 130 1.34 3.88 -17.73
CA SER A 130 2.33 3.97 -18.82
C SER A 130 3.37 2.86 -18.66
N MET A 131 4.09 2.58 -19.74
CA MET A 131 5.26 1.69 -19.66
C MET A 131 6.41 2.41 -18.98
N ILE A 132 6.91 1.87 -17.89
CA ILE A 132 7.99 2.45 -17.10
C ILE A 132 9.18 1.50 -17.11
N THR A 133 10.33 2.00 -17.53
CA THR A 133 11.61 1.29 -17.44
C THR A 133 11.96 1.11 -15.95
N LEU A 134 11.96 -0.13 -15.51
CA LEU A 134 12.14 -0.42 -14.08
C LEU A 134 13.53 -0.01 -13.57
N ARG A 135 14.56 -0.15 -14.40
CA ARG A 135 15.91 0.27 -14.05
C ARG A 135 15.98 1.76 -13.72
N GLU A 136 15.41 2.63 -14.56
CA GLU A 136 15.40 4.08 -14.33
C GLU A 136 14.65 4.46 -13.04
N ALA A 137 13.52 3.78 -12.79
CA ALA A 137 12.75 4.02 -11.57
C ALA A 137 13.53 3.60 -10.31
N ILE A 138 14.24 2.46 -10.36
CA ILE A 138 15.08 2.00 -9.24
C ILE A 138 16.24 2.98 -9.01
N ASP A 139 16.98 3.36 -10.06
CA ASP A 139 18.13 4.24 -9.93
C ASP A 139 17.73 5.61 -9.37
N ALA A 140 16.65 6.22 -9.88
CA ALA A 140 16.14 7.49 -9.36
C ALA A 140 15.75 7.43 -7.87
N ASN A 141 15.17 6.32 -7.41
CA ASN A 141 14.82 6.14 -6.01
C ASN A 141 16.05 5.83 -5.13
N CYS A 142 17.07 5.13 -5.65
CA CYS A 142 18.34 4.96 -4.96
C CYS A 142 19.05 6.30 -4.77
N ASP A 143 19.09 7.15 -5.81
CA ASP A 143 19.67 8.50 -5.75
C ASP A 143 18.95 9.38 -4.72
N ALA A 144 17.63 9.31 -4.65
CA ALA A 144 16.84 10.02 -3.63
C ALA A 144 17.16 9.56 -2.19
N GLN A 145 17.61 8.32 -2.00
CA GLN A 145 18.02 7.77 -0.70
C GLN A 145 19.54 7.83 -0.47
N ALA A 146 20.32 8.40 -1.40
CA ALA A 146 21.78 8.43 -1.31
C ALA A 146 22.27 9.14 -0.04
N GLY A 147 21.76 10.32 0.28
CA GLY A 147 22.17 11.07 1.47
C GLY A 147 22.00 10.30 2.79
N PRO A 148 20.80 9.80 3.12
CA PRO A 148 20.59 8.94 4.30
C PRO A 148 21.42 7.65 4.28
N ALA A 149 21.62 7.03 3.11
CA ALA A 149 22.42 5.82 2.96
C ALA A 149 23.90 6.09 3.22
N GLU A 150 24.47 7.13 2.63
CA GLU A 150 25.87 7.57 2.84
C GLU A 150 26.14 7.92 4.31
N ALA A 151 25.21 8.61 4.97
CA ALA A 151 25.33 8.95 6.39
C ALA A 151 25.47 7.71 7.29
N LYS A 152 24.98 6.54 6.84
CA LYS A 152 25.09 5.24 7.51
C LYS A 152 26.15 4.31 6.92
N GLY A 153 26.87 4.70 5.85
CA GLY A 153 27.79 3.83 5.13
C GLY A 153 27.06 2.69 4.35
N ILE A 154 25.77 2.82 4.10
CA ILE A 154 24.97 1.82 3.38
C ILE A 154 25.19 1.95 1.88
N ARG A 155 25.40 0.83 1.19
CA ARG A 155 25.55 0.77 -0.26
C ARG A 155 24.37 0.07 -0.91
N PHE A 156 23.91 0.60 -2.06
CA PHE A 156 22.94 -0.06 -2.90
C PHE A 156 23.64 -0.92 -3.96
N GLU A 157 23.18 -2.17 -4.11
CA GLU A 157 23.55 -3.06 -5.20
C GLU A 157 22.34 -3.35 -6.06
N VAL A 158 22.31 -2.84 -7.30
CA VAL A 158 21.17 -2.98 -8.21
C VAL A 158 21.48 -4.02 -9.28
N LYS A 159 20.76 -5.14 -9.25
CA LYS A 159 20.77 -6.22 -10.23
C LYS A 159 19.43 -6.21 -10.98
N CYS A 160 19.34 -5.46 -12.05
CA CYS A 160 18.15 -5.36 -12.87
C CYS A 160 18.43 -5.91 -14.27
N ALA A 161 17.66 -6.91 -14.70
CA ALA A 161 17.78 -7.43 -16.06
C ALA A 161 17.45 -6.35 -17.10
N HIS A 162 18.09 -6.43 -18.27
CA HIS A 162 17.89 -5.45 -19.32
C HIS A 162 16.45 -5.48 -19.87
N GLY A 163 15.92 -4.30 -20.20
CA GLY A 163 14.65 -4.16 -20.90
C GLY A 163 13.42 -4.50 -20.06
N LEU A 164 13.55 -4.57 -18.72
CA LEU A 164 12.38 -4.74 -17.87
C LEU A 164 11.57 -3.46 -17.80
N ALA A 165 10.29 -3.55 -18.18
CA ALA A 165 9.32 -2.48 -18.07
C ALA A 165 8.02 -3.00 -17.47
N VAL A 166 7.41 -2.19 -16.62
CA VAL A 166 6.11 -2.47 -16.00
C VAL A 166 5.07 -1.50 -16.51
N ARG A 167 3.84 -1.97 -16.69
CA ARG A 167 2.70 -1.11 -16.94
C ARG A 167 2.18 -0.58 -15.62
N ALA A 168 2.58 0.62 -15.25
CA ALA A 168 2.24 1.22 -13.96
C ALA A 168 2.05 2.73 -14.08
N ASN A 169 1.51 3.33 -13.04
CA ASN A 169 1.64 4.76 -12.81
C ASN A 169 2.99 5.03 -12.13
N ARG A 170 3.71 6.05 -12.58
CA ARG A 170 5.05 6.40 -12.06
C ARG A 170 5.03 6.75 -10.58
N ASP A 171 4.00 7.47 -10.12
CA ASP A 171 3.90 7.88 -8.71
C ASP A 171 3.64 6.68 -7.81
N LEU A 172 2.78 5.74 -8.25
CA LEU A 172 2.53 4.49 -7.52
C LEU A 172 3.80 3.62 -7.40
N LEU A 173 4.58 3.52 -8.48
CA LEU A 173 5.83 2.78 -8.45
C LEU A 173 6.86 3.47 -7.55
N ASN A 174 6.93 4.80 -7.58
CA ASN A 174 7.80 5.57 -6.69
C ASN A 174 7.39 5.39 -5.22
N ILE A 175 6.11 5.40 -4.89
CA ILE A 175 5.62 5.13 -3.52
C ILE A 175 6.14 3.78 -3.02
N ILE A 176 6.07 2.73 -3.84
CA ILE A 176 6.58 1.40 -3.49
C ILE A 176 8.09 1.45 -3.24
N LEU A 177 8.86 1.96 -4.21
CA LEU A 177 10.33 1.97 -4.15
C LEU A 177 10.84 2.83 -3.00
N THR A 178 10.30 4.05 -2.85
CA THR A 178 10.69 4.96 -1.75
C THR A 178 10.46 4.33 -0.39
N ASN A 179 9.28 3.72 -0.16
CA ASN A 179 8.97 3.07 1.12
C ASN A 179 9.86 1.86 1.40
N LEU A 180 10.13 1.02 0.41
CA LEU A 180 11.01 -0.15 0.59
C LEU A 180 12.46 0.27 0.84
N LEU A 181 13.01 1.20 0.04
CA LEU A 181 14.40 1.63 0.16
C LEU A 181 14.63 2.44 1.44
N SER A 182 13.71 3.34 1.80
CA SER A 182 13.82 4.08 3.06
C SER A 182 13.74 3.14 4.29
N ASN A 183 12.89 2.11 4.26
CA ASN A 183 12.85 1.10 5.31
C ASN A 183 14.15 0.29 5.36
N ALA A 184 14.68 -0.14 4.22
CA ALA A 184 15.95 -0.85 4.14
C ALA A 184 17.10 -0.03 4.72
N VAL A 185 17.21 1.27 4.39
CA VAL A 185 18.22 2.19 4.94
C VAL A 185 17.99 2.43 6.45
N ARG A 186 16.74 2.63 6.84
CA ARG A 186 16.37 2.95 8.23
C ARG A 186 16.70 1.82 9.20
N TYR A 187 16.36 0.58 8.85
CA TYR A 187 16.45 -0.58 9.73
C TYR A 187 17.72 -1.40 9.57
N SER A 188 18.53 -1.17 8.54
CA SER A 188 19.84 -1.80 8.39
C SER A 188 20.88 -1.21 9.34
N PRO A 189 21.86 -2.01 9.81
CA PRO A 189 23.01 -1.50 10.53
C PRO A 189 23.91 -0.65 9.62
N ALA A 190 24.80 0.13 10.23
CA ALA A 190 25.82 0.87 9.47
C ALA A 190 26.70 -0.07 8.64
N ASP A 191 27.29 0.47 7.56
CA ASP A 191 28.22 -0.21 6.65
C ASP A 191 27.65 -1.49 5.99
N SER A 192 26.33 -1.57 5.86
CA SER A 192 25.63 -2.71 5.26
C SER A 192 25.37 -2.56 3.77
N LEU A 193 24.86 -3.62 3.16
CA LEU A 193 24.47 -3.69 1.77
C LEU A 193 22.95 -3.88 1.67
N VAL A 194 22.31 -3.05 0.86
CA VAL A 194 20.91 -3.23 0.43
C VAL A 194 20.94 -3.64 -1.03
N SER A 195 20.41 -4.84 -1.32
CA SER A 195 20.37 -5.38 -2.68
C SER A 195 18.99 -5.24 -3.29
N ILE A 196 18.91 -4.70 -4.51
CA ILE A 196 17.69 -4.59 -5.30
C ILE A 196 17.84 -5.51 -6.51
N VAL A 197 16.96 -6.51 -6.60
CA VAL A 197 17.00 -7.50 -7.69
C VAL A 197 15.71 -7.40 -8.48
N ALA A 198 15.80 -7.22 -9.79
CA ALA A 198 14.66 -7.21 -10.68
C ALA A 198 14.88 -8.18 -11.84
N VAL A 199 13.97 -9.15 -11.96
CA VAL A 199 14.02 -10.20 -12.98
C VAL A 199 12.62 -10.47 -13.53
N ARG A 200 12.56 -11.06 -14.73
CA ARG A 200 11.31 -11.55 -15.31
C ARG A 200 11.06 -12.99 -14.85
N GLU A 201 9.87 -13.24 -14.35
CA GLU A 201 9.39 -14.57 -13.97
C GLU A 201 8.07 -14.89 -14.71
N GLY A 202 8.16 -15.53 -15.86
CA GLY A 202 7.00 -15.83 -16.69
C GLY A 202 6.38 -14.57 -17.28
N ARG A 203 5.14 -14.24 -16.90
CA ARG A 203 4.41 -13.01 -17.28
C ARG A 203 4.44 -11.93 -16.20
N GLU A 204 5.28 -12.09 -15.21
CA GLU A 204 5.40 -11.13 -14.11
C GLU A 204 6.83 -10.64 -14.00
N ILE A 205 6.98 -9.45 -13.47
CA ILE A 205 8.26 -8.90 -13.07
C ILE A 205 8.37 -9.06 -11.56
N CYS A 206 9.41 -9.75 -11.12
CA CYS A 206 9.79 -9.93 -9.74
C CYS A 206 10.79 -8.84 -9.36
N LEU A 207 10.41 -7.98 -8.41
CA LEU A 207 11.25 -6.94 -7.81
C LEU A 207 11.46 -7.27 -6.34
N ALA A 208 12.68 -7.58 -5.95
CA ALA A 208 13.05 -7.89 -4.57
C ALA A 208 13.99 -6.82 -3.99
N VAL A 209 13.68 -6.35 -2.79
CA VAL A 209 14.55 -5.50 -1.96
C VAL A 209 14.98 -6.32 -0.75
N VAL A 210 16.29 -6.50 -0.61
CA VAL A 210 16.91 -7.32 0.44
C VAL A 210 17.73 -6.42 1.35
N ASP A 211 17.39 -6.39 2.62
CA ASP A 211 18.12 -5.69 3.66
C ASP A 211 18.79 -6.67 4.65
N ARG A 212 19.76 -6.17 5.42
CA ARG A 212 20.41 -6.88 6.53
C ARG A 212 20.05 -6.27 7.89
N GLY A 213 18.80 -5.82 8.01
CA GLY A 213 18.31 -5.10 9.16
C GLY A 213 17.96 -5.96 10.36
N ILE A 214 17.16 -5.36 11.24
CA ILE A 214 16.70 -5.99 12.49
C ILE A 214 15.88 -7.26 12.28
N GLY A 215 15.32 -7.45 11.09
CA GLY A 215 14.43 -8.57 10.79
C GLY A 215 13.19 -8.63 11.67
N MET A 216 12.36 -9.63 11.40
CA MET A 216 11.06 -9.81 12.04
C MET A 216 10.82 -11.28 12.39
N SER A 217 10.04 -11.53 13.44
CA SER A 217 9.60 -12.88 13.81
C SER A 217 8.42 -13.33 12.93
N ALA A 218 8.12 -14.62 12.93
CA ALA A 218 6.97 -15.17 12.20
C ALA A 218 5.63 -14.60 12.69
N GLU A 219 5.51 -14.28 13.98
CA GLU A 219 4.34 -13.64 14.56
C GLU A 219 4.21 -12.20 14.05
N GLU A 220 5.31 -11.44 14.08
CA GLU A 220 5.33 -10.05 13.59
C GLU A 220 4.98 -9.98 12.10
N LEU A 221 5.46 -10.95 11.27
CA LEU A 221 5.15 -11.01 9.83
C LEU A 221 3.64 -11.09 9.54
N GLY A 222 2.84 -11.67 10.44
CA GLY A 222 1.39 -11.71 10.31
C GLY A 222 0.70 -10.34 10.35
N HIS A 223 1.35 -9.33 10.91
CA HIS A 223 0.75 -8.03 11.21
C HIS A 223 1.38 -6.84 10.47
N ILE A 224 2.52 -7.04 9.78
CA ILE A 224 3.31 -5.92 9.21
C ILE A 224 2.57 -5.06 8.19
N PHE A 225 1.49 -5.57 7.58
CA PHE A 225 0.65 -4.82 6.64
C PHE A 225 -0.57 -4.16 7.29
N GLU A 226 -0.76 -4.34 8.62
CA GLU A 226 -1.79 -3.64 9.36
C GLU A 226 -1.42 -2.16 9.51
N GLU A 227 -2.41 -1.29 9.43
CA GLU A 227 -2.23 0.15 9.55
C GLU A 227 -1.75 0.51 10.97
N PHE A 228 -0.75 1.40 11.05
CA PHE A 228 -0.14 1.86 12.30
C PHE A 228 0.60 0.77 13.10
N TYR A 229 0.72 -0.42 12.54
CA TYR A 229 1.48 -1.49 13.19
C TYR A 229 2.98 -1.26 13.07
N ARG A 230 3.67 -1.46 14.19
CA ARG A 230 5.14 -1.42 14.27
C ARG A 230 5.63 -2.43 15.27
N THR A 231 6.65 -3.18 14.91
CA THR A 231 7.29 -4.10 15.84
C THR A 231 7.94 -3.34 17.00
N ARG A 232 8.13 -3.99 18.14
CA ARG A 232 8.82 -3.37 19.30
C ARG A 232 10.22 -2.90 18.89
N ARG A 233 10.97 -3.73 18.18
CA ARG A 233 12.33 -3.40 17.73
C ARG A 233 12.36 -2.23 16.75
N ALA A 234 11.41 -2.15 15.83
CA ALA A 234 11.32 -1.01 14.92
C ALA A 234 11.08 0.31 15.68
N ARG A 235 10.31 0.29 16.79
CA ARG A 235 10.12 1.48 17.67
C ARG A 235 11.37 1.84 18.45
N GLU A 236 12.21 0.87 18.79
CA GLU A 236 13.49 1.10 19.50
C GLU A 236 14.54 1.73 18.58
N VAL A 237 14.58 1.31 17.29
CA VAL A 237 15.50 1.87 16.27
C VAL A 237 15.05 3.25 15.81
N GLU A 238 13.76 3.40 15.52
CA GLU A 238 13.18 4.64 15.01
C GLU A 238 11.92 4.96 15.83
N ARG A 239 11.91 6.09 16.52
CA ARG A 239 10.77 6.48 17.36
C ARG A 239 9.64 7.10 16.57
N ASP A 240 9.97 7.79 15.49
CA ASP A 240 9.06 8.70 14.77
C ASP A 240 8.36 8.10 13.53
N GLY A 241 8.45 6.79 13.29
CA GLY A 241 7.76 6.15 12.17
C GLY A 241 6.25 6.01 12.41
N THR A 242 5.44 6.11 11.36
CA THR A 242 3.96 6.05 11.40
C THR A 242 3.41 4.63 11.50
N GLY A 243 4.09 3.65 10.87
CA GLY A 243 3.55 2.31 10.65
C GLY A 243 2.58 2.23 9.46
N LEU A 244 2.56 3.24 8.57
CA LEU A 244 1.72 3.25 7.37
C LEU A 244 2.45 2.74 6.13
N GLY A 245 3.78 2.85 6.04
CA GLY A 245 4.52 2.58 4.81
C GLY A 245 4.26 1.19 4.21
N LEU A 246 4.26 0.12 5.01
CA LEU A 246 4.02 -1.24 4.51
C LEU A 246 2.55 -1.47 4.10
N SER A 247 1.58 -0.89 4.80
CA SER A 247 0.16 -0.96 4.41
C SER A 247 -0.09 -0.19 3.11
N ILE A 248 0.59 0.95 2.90
CA ILE A 248 0.55 1.71 1.64
C ILE A 248 1.13 0.86 0.50
N ILE A 249 2.31 0.24 0.70
CA ILE A 249 2.91 -0.65 -0.31
C ILE A 249 1.92 -1.75 -0.70
N LYS A 250 1.33 -2.44 0.28
CA LYS A 250 0.37 -3.52 0.02
C LYS A 250 -0.80 -3.05 -0.84
N LYS A 251 -1.43 -1.93 -0.47
CA LYS A 251 -2.53 -1.34 -1.23
C LYS A 251 -2.10 -0.90 -2.64
N THR A 252 -0.92 -0.27 -2.76
CA THR A 252 -0.39 0.17 -4.05
C THR A 252 -0.12 -1.01 -4.99
N VAL A 253 0.47 -2.09 -4.47
CA VAL A 253 0.70 -3.33 -5.22
C VAL A 253 -0.62 -3.96 -5.67
N ASP A 254 -1.64 -3.98 -4.79
CA ASP A 254 -2.97 -4.50 -5.13
C ASP A 254 -3.66 -3.65 -6.22
N VAL A 255 -3.48 -2.31 -6.20
CA VAL A 255 -3.98 -1.40 -7.26
C VAL A 255 -3.31 -1.69 -8.60
N LEU A 256 -2.02 -2.00 -8.60
CA LEU A 256 -1.26 -2.36 -9.80
C LEU A 256 -1.52 -3.81 -10.27
N GLY A 257 -2.42 -4.54 -9.61
CA GLY A 257 -2.73 -5.94 -9.94
C GLY A 257 -1.63 -6.93 -9.59
N GLY A 258 -0.70 -6.54 -8.71
CA GLY A 258 0.42 -7.35 -8.28
C GLY A 258 0.19 -8.08 -6.95
N ARG A 259 1.26 -8.66 -6.43
CA ARG A 259 1.30 -9.26 -5.09
C ARG A 259 2.63 -8.98 -4.41
N ILE A 260 2.64 -8.95 -3.09
CA ILE A 260 3.84 -8.79 -2.27
C ILE A 260 4.03 -9.99 -1.35
N LEU A 261 5.26 -10.48 -1.29
CA LEU A 261 5.71 -11.53 -0.35
C LEU A 261 6.83 -10.96 0.52
N VAL A 262 6.91 -11.41 1.76
CA VAL A 262 7.96 -11.02 2.69
C VAL A 262 8.54 -12.24 3.35
N THR A 263 9.86 -12.33 3.36
CA THR A 263 10.61 -13.28 4.17
C THR A 263 11.55 -12.50 5.08
N SER A 264 11.59 -12.86 6.35
CA SER A 264 12.42 -12.17 7.32
C SER A 264 12.81 -13.11 8.45
N GLU A 265 13.98 -12.87 9.01
CA GLU A 265 14.48 -13.55 10.20
C GLU A 265 15.13 -12.51 11.14
N VAL A 266 14.84 -12.66 12.43
CA VAL A 266 15.33 -11.75 13.46
C VAL A 266 16.85 -11.60 13.39
N ASN A 267 17.35 -10.36 13.33
CA ASN A 267 18.77 -9.99 13.23
C ASN A 267 19.49 -10.50 11.96
N LYS A 268 18.75 -10.98 10.95
CA LYS A 268 19.34 -11.35 9.64
C LYS A 268 18.86 -10.42 8.51
N GLY A 269 17.77 -9.70 8.74
CA GLY A 269 17.19 -8.78 7.77
C GLY A 269 15.90 -9.29 7.16
N SER A 270 15.46 -8.60 6.11
CA SER A 270 14.20 -8.89 5.43
C SER A 270 14.38 -8.88 3.91
N THR A 271 13.55 -9.64 3.23
CA THR A 271 13.39 -9.60 1.78
C THR A 271 11.94 -9.30 1.46
N PHE A 272 11.70 -8.18 0.82
CA PHE A 272 10.40 -7.79 0.28
C PHE A 272 10.40 -8.07 -1.21
N THR A 273 9.54 -8.98 -1.66
CA THR A 273 9.42 -9.37 -3.07
C THR A 273 8.07 -8.95 -3.61
N ILE A 274 8.07 -8.14 -4.65
CA ILE A 274 6.87 -7.66 -5.34
C ILE A 274 6.81 -8.29 -6.71
N TYR A 275 5.65 -8.80 -7.07
CA TYR A 275 5.35 -9.30 -8.40
C TYR A 275 4.36 -8.36 -9.05
N LEU A 276 4.75 -7.79 -10.19
CA LEU A 276 3.89 -6.93 -11.00
C LEU A 276 3.63 -7.60 -12.34
N PRO A 277 2.43 -7.44 -12.93
CA PRO A 277 2.17 -7.89 -14.29
C PRO A 277 3.17 -7.23 -15.25
N GLU A 278 3.76 -8.01 -16.15
CA GLU A 278 4.54 -7.45 -17.23
C GLU A 278 3.62 -6.66 -18.18
N GLY A 279 4.02 -5.45 -18.55
CA GLY A 279 3.31 -4.71 -19.59
C GLY A 279 3.58 -5.34 -20.96
N GLU A 280 2.55 -5.72 -21.70
CA GLU A 280 2.72 -6.14 -23.09
C GLU A 280 3.04 -4.91 -23.95
N ALA A 281 4.09 -5.01 -24.76
CA ALA A 281 4.55 -3.90 -25.61
C ALA A 281 3.57 -3.52 -26.75
N ASP A 282 2.54 -4.31 -26.97
CA ASP A 282 1.62 -4.19 -28.12
C ASP A 282 0.54 -3.09 -27.96
N GLU A 283 0.35 -2.52 -26.76
CA GLU A 283 -0.67 -1.48 -26.54
C GLU A 283 -0.18 -0.03 -26.77
N LEU A 284 1.03 0.17 -27.28
CA LEU A 284 1.59 1.50 -27.53
C LEU A 284 1.11 2.13 -28.86
N GLN A 285 0.27 1.45 -29.68
CA GLN A 285 -0.14 1.95 -31.00
C GLN A 285 -1.52 2.61 -31.06
N ASP A 286 -2.34 2.61 -29.99
CA ASP A 286 -3.72 3.12 -30.06
C ASP A 286 -3.99 4.47 -29.35
N SER A 287 -2.97 5.23 -28.94
CA SER A 287 -3.20 6.52 -28.24
C SER A 287 -2.89 7.78 -29.07
N ASP A 288 -2.71 7.66 -30.40
CA ASP A 288 -2.58 8.81 -31.30
C ASP A 288 -3.72 8.82 -32.34
N HIS A 289 -4.94 9.09 -31.88
CA HIS A 289 -6.01 9.59 -32.77
C HIS A 289 -6.91 10.57 -32.01
#